data_5c8c6a746d352246b694dcf1e66cd2f4
#
_entry.id   5c8c6a746d352246b694dcf1e66cd2f4
#
_cell.length_a   1.000
_cell.length_b   1.000
_cell.length_c   1.000
_cell.angle_alpha   90.00
_cell.angle_beta   90.00
_cell.angle_gamma   90.00
#
_symmetry.space_group_name_H-M   'P 1'
#
loop_
_entity.id
_entity.type
_entity.pdbx_description
1 polymer ?
#
loop_
_entity_poly.entity_id
_entity_poly.type
_entity_poly.pdbx_seq_one_letter_code
_entity_poly.pdbx_strand_id
1 'polypeptide(L)'
;MTRSHRPVPPSSLRNSLTMLRRNLKHARRYPAMTISLVSMPIAMLLLFNYVFGGTMSAGMGGGGAHDYIDYLVPGILLMGVGGGVLPTTVGVCIDMTEGIVARFRTMPINGSSVLTGRAVGAVIQTLASTVLVVGVAFLVGFRSGAEPVEWAAAAGLLALMCLALTWLAVALGQLVKAPEAASSVALPFSFLLPFLSSAFVPLDSMPTWLRHFAEWQPYTAFIETLRGLLLGDEIGKFGPLAVGWGVAIALVGFLWSRSLFNRGATR
;
A
#
# COMPACT_ATOMS: atom_id res chain seq x y z
N MET A 1 21.76 46.02 -24.29
CA MET A 1 22.22 44.62 -24.19
C MET A 1 21.48 43.98 -23.03
N THR A 2 20.31 43.40 -23.28
CA THR A 2 19.47 42.71 -22.31
C THR A 2 19.89 41.22 -22.27
N ARG A 3 20.53 40.79 -21.17
CA ARG A 3 20.85 39.36 -20.93
C ARG A 3 19.53 38.57 -20.77
N SER A 4 19.22 37.75 -21.75
CA SER A 4 18.13 36.79 -21.65
C SER A 4 18.50 35.76 -20.60
N HIS A 5 17.88 35.81 -19.42
CA HIS A 5 17.89 34.74 -18.45
C HIS A 5 17.16 33.53 -19.06
N ARG A 6 17.88 32.54 -19.57
CA ARG A 6 17.32 31.23 -19.85
C ARG A 6 17.02 30.59 -18.51
N PRO A 7 15.76 30.20 -18.20
CA PRO A 7 15.46 29.46 -17.00
C PRO A 7 16.12 28.11 -17.10
N VAL A 8 17.00 27.81 -16.16
CA VAL A 8 17.59 26.48 -15.99
C VAL A 8 16.44 25.51 -15.67
N PRO A 9 16.26 24.40 -16.43
CA PRO A 9 15.22 23.44 -16.14
C PRO A 9 15.45 22.87 -14.73
N PRO A 10 14.46 22.97 -13.83
CA PRO A 10 14.62 22.47 -12.48
C PRO A 10 14.88 20.96 -12.55
N SER A 11 15.98 20.51 -11.96
CA SER A 11 16.33 19.09 -11.90
C SER A 11 15.16 18.29 -11.29
N SER A 12 14.76 17.20 -11.91
CA SER A 12 13.64 16.36 -11.48
C SER A 12 13.74 15.95 -10.00
N LEU A 13 14.95 15.76 -9.48
CA LEU A 13 15.26 15.50 -8.07
C LEU A 13 14.86 16.66 -7.14
N ARG A 14 15.13 17.90 -7.50
CA ARG A 14 14.79 19.06 -6.69
C ARG A 14 13.27 19.29 -6.61
N ASN A 15 12.55 18.99 -7.70
CA ASN A 15 11.10 19.02 -7.72
C ASN A 15 10.50 17.90 -6.86
N SER A 16 11.06 16.69 -6.93
CA SER A 16 10.63 15.57 -6.09
C SER A 16 10.86 15.84 -4.60
N LEU A 17 11.99 16.42 -4.21
CA LEU A 17 12.29 16.83 -2.83
C LEU A 17 11.35 17.94 -2.34
N THR A 18 11.00 18.89 -3.19
CA THR A 18 10.07 19.98 -2.84
C THR A 18 8.65 19.45 -2.65
N MET A 19 8.22 18.52 -3.51
CA MET A 19 6.93 17.80 -3.38
C MET A 19 6.90 16.91 -2.13
N LEU A 20 8.00 16.21 -1.83
CA LEU A 20 8.17 15.44 -0.61
C LEU A 20 7.98 16.30 0.64
N ARG A 21 8.70 17.44 0.72
CA ARG A 21 8.59 18.38 1.84
C ARG A 21 7.19 18.96 1.98
N ARG A 22 6.50 19.20 0.88
CA ARG A 22 5.11 19.67 0.85
C ARG A 22 4.16 18.59 1.40
N ASN A 23 4.32 17.34 0.98
CA ASN A 23 3.50 16.23 1.45
C ASN A 23 3.73 15.91 2.93
N LEU A 24 4.99 15.96 3.41
CA LEU A 24 5.28 15.83 4.83
C LEU A 24 4.65 16.97 5.66
N LYS A 25 4.71 18.21 5.16
CA LYS A 25 4.02 19.35 5.81
C LYS A 25 2.50 19.18 5.78
N HIS A 26 1.95 18.61 4.72
CA HIS A 26 0.52 18.33 4.59
C HIS A 26 0.08 17.25 5.56
N ALA A 27 0.81 16.13 5.65
CA ALA A 27 0.55 15.07 6.63
C ALA A 27 0.60 15.59 8.09
N ARG A 28 1.54 16.50 8.38
CA ARG A 28 1.65 17.13 9.71
C ARG A 28 0.54 18.17 9.98
N ARG A 29 -0.01 18.81 8.96
CA ARG A 29 -1.12 19.79 9.07
C ARG A 29 -2.51 19.17 9.10
N TYR A 30 -2.66 17.96 8.55
CA TYR A 30 -3.91 17.21 8.51
C TYR A 30 -3.74 15.82 9.12
N PRO A 31 -3.55 15.75 10.46
CA PRO A 31 -3.38 14.47 11.15
C PRO A 31 -4.59 13.54 10.98
N ALA A 32 -5.78 14.09 10.72
CA ALA A 32 -7.00 13.31 10.47
C ALA A 32 -6.85 12.31 9.31
N MET A 33 -6.16 12.66 8.23
CA MET A 33 -5.91 11.72 7.11
C MET A 33 -4.97 10.57 7.50
N THR A 34 -3.94 10.87 8.29
CA THR A 34 -3.02 9.84 8.77
C THR A 34 -3.71 8.97 9.82
N ILE A 35 -4.49 9.57 10.72
CA ILE A 35 -5.29 8.86 11.72
C ILE A 35 -6.28 7.90 11.04
N SER A 36 -6.99 8.32 9.99
CA SER A 36 -7.94 7.45 9.29
C SER A 36 -7.27 6.26 8.60
N LEU A 37 -6.04 6.42 8.07
CA LEU A 37 -5.27 5.32 7.48
C LEU A 37 -4.77 4.30 8.51
N VAL A 38 -4.48 4.76 9.72
CA VAL A 38 -3.92 3.94 10.80
C VAL A 38 -5.03 3.35 11.69
N SER A 39 -6.17 4.03 11.81
CA SER A 39 -7.25 3.64 12.72
C SER A 39 -7.83 2.26 12.39
N MET A 40 -8.08 1.97 11.12
CA MET A 40 -8.67 0.69 10.71
C MET A 40 -7.72 -0.50 10.94
N PRO A 41 -6.46 -0.49 10.50
CA PRO A 41 -5.50 -1.55 10.84
C PRO A 41 -5.33 -1.73 12.35
N ILE A 42 -5.21 -0.66 13.13
CA ILE A 42 -5.09 -0.75 14.58
C ILE A 42 -6.36 -1.32 15.22
N ALA A 43 -7.54 -0.86 14.82
CA ALA A 43 -8.79 -1.39 15.31
C ALA A 43 -8.92 -2.89 15.01
N MET A 44 -8.53 -3.34 13.81
CA MET A 44 -8.50 -4.74 13.44
C MET A 44 -7.47 -5.54 14.27
N LEU A 45 -6.27 -5.00 14.46
CA LEU A 45 -5.27 -5.62 15.32
C LEU A 45 -5.80 -5.85 16.74
N LEU A 46 -6.40 -4.81 17.33
CA LEU A 46 -6.94 -4.89 18.69
C LEU A 46 -8.14 -5.84 18.75
N LEU A 47 -9.05 -5.74 17.78
CA LEU A 47 -10.23 -6.62 17.70
C LEU A 47 -9.82 -8.09 17.60
N PHE A 48 -8.96 -8.43 16.64
CA PHE A 48 -8.56 -9.81 16.43
C PHE A 48 -7.72 -10.35 17.59
N ASN A 49 -6.84 -9.54 18.16
CA ASN A 49 -6.01 -9.97 19.29
C ASN A 49 -6.83 -10.16 20.57
N TYR A 50 -7.69 -9.19 20.95
CA TYR A 50 -8.39 -9.24 22.23
C TYR A 50 -9.71 -10.01 22.19
N VAL A 51 -10.43 -9.98 21.06
CA VAL A 51 -11.72 -10.68 20.94
C VAL A 51 -11.54 -12.11 20.44
N PHE A 52 -10.70 -12.32 19.43
CA PHE A 52 -10.53 -13.62 18.79
C PHE A 52 -9.24 -14.35 19.20
N GLY A 53 -8.30 -13.67 19.84
CA GLY A 53 -6.99 -14.23 20.17
C GLY A 53 -7.05 -15.55 20.96
N GLY A 54 -7.94 -15.64 21.95
CA GLY A 54 -8.10 -16.85 22.76
C GLY A 54 -8.67 -18.05 21.99
N THR A 55 -9.66 -17.82 21.12
CA THR A 55 -10.29 -18.88 20.32
C THR A 55 -9.42 -19.32 19.16
N MET A 56 -8.72 -18.40 18.53
CA MET A 56 -7.84 -18.68 17.39
C MET A 56 -6.55 -19.36 17.83
N SER A 57 -5.95 -18.97 18.96
CA SER A 57 -4.76 -19.65 19.50
C SER A 57 -5.06 -21.11 19.89
N ALA A 58 -6.24 -21.39 20.45
CA ALA A 58 -6.70 -22.74 20.73
C ALA A 58 -6.86 -23.59 19.45
N GLY A 59 -7.32 -23.00 18.36
CA GLY A 59 -7.47 -23.65 17.05
C GLY A 59 -6.14 -23.92 16.33
N MET A 60 -5.08 -23.16 16.67
CA MET A 60 -3.74 -23.29 16.08
C MET A 60 -2.81 -24.27 16.85
N GLY A 61 -3.34 -25.08 17.77
CA GLY A 61 -2.57 -26.11 18.46
C GLY A 61 -2.15 -25.78 19.89
N GLY A 62 -2.77 -24.79 20.53
CA GLY A 62 -2.59 -24.50 21.96
C GLY A 62 -1.40 -23.62 22.31
N GLY A 63 -0.82 -22.93 21.35
CA GLY A 63 0.05 -21.79 21.58
C GLY A 63 -0.71 -20.65 22.27
N GLY A 64 -0.04 -19.86 23.12
CA GLY A 64 -0.68 -18.77 23.86
C GLY A 64 -1.19 -17.64 22.94
N ALA A 65 -1.86 -16.64 23.52
CA ALA A 65 -2.31 -15.45 22.79
C ALA A 65 -1.17 -14.71 22.03
N HIS A 66 0.07 -14.94 22.43
CA HIS A 66 1.26 -14.41 21.75
C HIS A 66 1.48 -15.02 20.37
N ASP A 67 1.21 -16.30 20.15
CA ASP A 67 1.44 -16.95 18.86
C ASP A 67 0.47 -16.42 17.80
N TYR A 68 -0.75 -16.05 18.23
CA TYR A 68 -1.74 -15.50 17.30
C TYR A 68 -1.44 -14.05 16.90
N ILE A 69 -0.91 -13.20 17.80
CA ILE A 69 -0.54 -11.83 17.42
C ILE A 69 0.62 -11.83 16.43
N ASP A 70 1.59 -12.72 16.63
CA ASP A 70 2.74 -12.87 15.73
C ASP A 70 2.27 -13.32 14.34
N TYR A 71 1.33 -14.26 14.29
CA TYR A 71 0.67 -14.67 13.05
C TYR A 71 -0.08 -13.51 12.36
N LEU A 72 -0.78 -12.69 13.13
CA LEU A 72 -1.72 -11.66 12.64
C LEU A 72 -1.00 -10.42 12.08
N VAL A 73 0.10 -9.99 12.71
CA VAL A 73 0.76 -8.71 12.42
C VAL A 73 1.15 -8.56 10.95
N PRO A 74 1.79 -9.53 10.25
CA PRO A 74 2.10 -9.41 8.83
C PRO A 74 0.87 -9.13 7.96
N GLY A 75 -0.26 -9.77 8.26
CA GLY A 75 -1.54 -9.53 7.59
C GLY A 75 -2.08 -8.12 7.81
N ILE A 76 -2.03 -7.63 9.05
CA ILE A 76 -2.45 -6.26 9.41
C ILE A 76 -1.59 -5.20 8.74
N LEU A 77 -0.27 -5.42 8.66
CA LEU A 77 0.64 -4.51 7.95
C LEU A 77 0.26 -4.38 6.48
N LEU A 78 -0.02 -5.52 5.84
CA LEU A 78 -0.42 -5.53 4.44
C LEU A 78 -1.82 -4.95 4.21
N MET A 79 -2.75 -5.17 5.13
CA MET A 79 -4.06 -4.50 5.13
C MET A 79 -3.90 -2.97 5.23
N GLY A 80 -2.97 -2.50 6.06
CA GLY A 80 -2.61 -1.08 6.14
C GLY A 80 -2.10 -0.52 4.81
N VAL A 81 -1.24 -1.26 4.11
CA VAL A 81 -0.77 -0.91 2.76
C VAL A 81 -1.92 -0.90 1.75
N GLY A 82 -2.80 -1.91 1.77
CA GLY A 82 -4.01 -1.98 0.95
C GLY A 82 -4.98 -0.82 1.20
N GLY A 83 -5.11 -0.38 2.45
CA GLY A 83 -5.93 0.77 2.84
C GLY A 83 -5.55 2.08 2.15
N GLY A 84 -4.32 2.22 1.67
CA GLY A 84 -3.86 3.35 0.88
C GLY A 84 -4.42 3.43 -0.55
N VAL A 85 -4.97 2.32 -1.08
CA VAL A 85 -5.53 2.26 -2.44
C VAL A 85 -6.74 3.17 -2.58
N LEU A 86 -7.69 3.08 -1.65
CA LEU A 86 -8.96 3.82 -1.72
C LEU A 86 -8.74 5.34 -1.76
N PRO A 87 -8.06 5.99 -0.80
CA PRO A 87 -7.85 7.45 -0.82
C PRO A 87 -7.00 7.90 -2.03
N THR A 88 -6.10 7.05 -2.51
CA THR A 88 -5.29 7.35 -3.70
C THR A 88 -6.15 7.35 -4.95
N THR A 89 -7.00 6.33 -5.14
CA THR A 89 -7.91 6.21 -6.30
C THR A 89 -8.90 7.37 -6.35
N VAL A 90 -9.58 7.65 -5.22
CA VAL A 90 -10.54 8.76 -5.12
C VAL A 90 -9.85 10.10 -5.38
N GLY A 91 -8.71 10.31 -4.77
CA GLY A 91 -8.01 11.56 -4.93
C GLY A 91 -7.49 11.78 -6.36
N VAL A 92 -7.05 10.74 -7.08
CA VAL A 92 -6.70 10.86 -8.52
C VAL A 92 -7.94 11.15 -9.35
N CYS A 93 -9.08 10.52 -9.06
CA CYS A 93 -10.35 10.80 -9.72
C CYS A 93 -10.75 12.28 -9.56
N ILE A 94 -10.66 12.83 -8.36
CA ILE A 94 -10.95 14.25 -8.09
C ILE A 94 -10.00 15.16 -8.88
N ASP A 95 -8.68 14.91 -8.87
CA ASP A 95 -7.72 15.70 -9.62
C ASP A 95 -8.00 15.71 -11.14
N MET A 96 -8.51 14.58 -11.67
CA MET A 96 -8.87 14.46 -13.08
C MET A 96 -10.17 15.23 -13.40
N THR A 97 -11.16 15.18 -12.52
CA THR A 97 -12.48 15.81 -12.74
C THR A 97 -12.46 17.32 -12.49
N GLU A 98 -11.70 17.82 -11.52
CA GLU A 98 -11.57 19.25 -11.23
C GLU A 98 -10.68 20.01 -12.25
N GLY A 99 -10.17 19.33 -13.27
CA GLY A 99 -9.36 19.96 -14.31
C GLY A 99 -7.98 20.43 -13.83
N ILE A 100 -7.54 20.02 -12.65
CA ILE A 100 -6.20 20.33 -12.12
C ILE A 100 -5.15 19.85 -13.11
N VAL A 101 -5.33 18.66 -13.67
CA VAL A 101 -4.45 18.09 -14.70
C VAL A 101 -4.47 18.92 -15.99
N ALA A 102 -5.63 19.48 -16.38
CA ALA A 102 -5.74 20.36 -17.55
C ALA A 102 -4.95 21.66 -17.36
N ARG A 103 -4.96 22.21 -16.15
CA ARG A 103 -4.15 23.40 -15.79
C ARG A 103 -2.65 23.11 -15.86
N PHE A 104 -2.20 21.93 -15.42
CA PHE A 104 -0.79 21.54 -15.51
C PHE A 104 -0.33 21.25 -16.95
N ARG A 105 -1.25 20.91 -17.86
CA ARG A 105 -0.96 20.73 -19.29
C ARG A 105 -0.60 22.04 -20.00
N THR A 106 -1.10 23.18 -19.52
CA THR A 106 -0.76 24.50 -20.09
C THR A 106 0.57 25.03 -19.57
N MET A 107 1.16 24.41 -18.57
CA MET A 107 2.49 24.74 -18.05
C MET A 107 3.57 23.88 -18.73
N PRO A 108 4.81 24.34 -18.90
CA PRO A 108 5.91 23.57 -19.47
C PRO A 108 6.43 22.52 -18.45
N ILE A 109 5.52 21.73 -17.88
CA ILE A 109 5.81 20.66 -16.91
C ILE A 109 5.38 19.34 -17.55
N ASN A 110 6.27 18.33 -17.51
CA ASN A 110 5.89 16.99 -17.95
C ASN A 110 4.72 16.49 -17.11
N GLY A 111 3.56 16.26 -17.73
CA GLY A 111 2.34 15.83 -17.05
C GLY A 111 2.51 14.50 -16.26
N SER A 112 3.44 13.64 -16.68
CA SER A 112 3.84 12.45 -15.93
C SER A 112 4.46 12.76 -14.55
N SER A 113 5.08 13.94 -14.39
CA SER A 113 5.68 14.35 -13.11
C SER A 113 4.63 14.59 -12.02
N VAL A 114 3.42 14.98 -12.40
CA VAL A 114 2.31 15.21 -11.46
C VAL A 114 1.83 13.87 -10.87
N LEU A 115 1.61 12.88 -11.74
CA LEU A 115 1.19 11.54 -11.32
C LEU A 115 2.27 10.85 -10.47
N THR A 116 3.53 10.96 -10.89
CA THR A 116 4.67 10.42 -10.13
C THR A 116 4.81 11.09 -8.77
N GLY A 117 4.67 12.41 -8.71
CA GLY A 117 4.71 13.16 -7.45
C GLY A 117 3.59 12.75 -6.49
N ARG A 118 2.39 12.48 -7.00
CA ARG A 118 1.28 11.96 -6.21
C ARG A 118 1.52 10.53 -5.75
N ALA A 119 1.98 9.65 -6.64
CA ALA A 119 2.30 8.26 -6.29
C ALA A 119 3.38 8.20 -5.19
N VAL A 120 4.47 8.94 -5.34
CA VAL A 120 5.52 9.02 -4.31
C VAL A 120 4.97 9.55 -2.98
N GLY A 121 4.13 10.56 -3.02
CA GLY A 121 3.47 11.09 -1.81
C GLY A 121 2.59 10.07 -1.11
N ALA A 122 1.79 9.31 -1.86
CA ALA A 122 0.95 8.24 -1.33
C ALA A 122 1.79 7.11 -0.73
N VAL A 123 2.84 6.66 -1.41
CA VAL A 123 3.77 5.63 -0.91
C VAL A 123 4.38 6.05 0.43
N ILE A 124 4.90 7.27 0.53
CA ILE A 124 5.51 7.77 1.76
C ILE A 124 4.49 7.84 2.90
N GLN A 125 3.29 8.35 2.62
CA GLN A 125 2.23 8.44 3.63
C GLN A 125 1.81 7.05 4.12
N THR A 126 1.64 6.08 3.21
CA THR A 126 1.27 4.71 3.55
C THR A 126 2.38 4.02 4.36
N LEU A 127 3.65 4.16 3.95
CA LEU A 127 4.78 3.59 4.69
C LEU A 127 4.92 4.23 6.09
N ALA A 128 4.74 5.54 6.21
CA ALA A 128 4.75 6.21 7.51
C ALA A 128 3.61 5.69 8.41
N SER A 129 2.43 5.46 7.85
CA SER A 129 1.31 4.85 8.57
C SER A 129 1.62 3.41 8.99
N THR A 130 2.26 2.64 8.13
CA THR A 130 2.68 1.26 8.43
C THR A 130 3.68 1.21 9.59
N VAL A 131 4.64 2.15 9.67
CA VAL A 131 5.56 2.26 10.80
C VAL A 131 4.82 2.51 12.11
N LEU A 132 3.76 3.34 12.10
CA LEU A 132 2.93 3.55 13.29
C LEU A 132 2.19 2.27 13.71
N VAL A 133 1.67 1.51 12.75
CA VAL A 133 1.01 0.22 13.02
C VAL A 133 1.99 -0.78 13.62
N VAL A 134 3.23 -0.87 13.10
CA VAL A 134 4.31 -1.67 13.68
C VAL A 134 4.58 -1.26 15.14
N GLY A 135 4.68 0.04 15.41
CA GLY A 135 4.86 0.56 16.78
C GLY A 135 3.74 0.11 17.72
N VAL A 136 2.48 0.18 17.29
CA VAL A 136 1.34 -0.30 18.08
C VAL A 136 1.39 -1.83 18.24
N ALA A 137 1.75 -2.59 17.20
CA ALA A 137 1.89 -4.03 17.30
C ALA A 137 2.90 -4.44 18.39
N PHE A 138 4.05 -3.76 18.49
CA PHE A 138 5.01 -3.97 19.56
C PHE A 138 4.43 -3.66 20.96
N LEU A 139 3.61 -2.61 21.07
CA LEU A 139 2.95 -2.26 22.35
C LEU A 139 1.91 -3.31 22.77
N VAL A 140 1.23 -3.94 21.80
CA VAL A 140 0.20 -4.96 22.03
C VAL A 140 0.81 -6.34 22.34
N GLY A 141 2.12 -6.53 22.07
CA GLY A 141 2.84 -7.75 22.47
C GLY A 141 3.49 -8.52 21.33
N PHE A 142 3.48 -8.00 20.11
CA PHE A 142 4.22 -8.58 18.98
C PHE A 142 5.71 -8.70 19.30
N ARG A 143 6.30 -9.84 19.04
CA ARG A 143 7.72 -10.12 19.25
C ARG A 143 8.32 -10.73 18.00
N SER A 144 9.14 -9.96 17.31
CA SER A 144 9.89 -10.44 16.16
C SER A 144 11.26 -10.91 16.60
N GLY A 145 11.63 -12.12 16.18
CA GLY A 145 13.00 -12.64 16.31
C GLY A 145 13.91 -12.22 15.15
N ALA A 146 13.41 -11.42 14.21
CA ALA A 146 14.09 -11.07 12.97
C ALA A 146 15.37 -10.26 13.18
N GLU A 147 16.40 -10.59 12.42
CA GLU A 147 17.63 -9.81 12.35
C GLU A 147 17.42 -8.46 11.62
N PRO A 148 18.32 -7.47 11.81
CA PRO A 148 18.22 -6.18 11.11
C PRO A 148 18.15 -6.29 9.58
N VAL A 149 18.77 -7.32 8.98
CA VAL A 149 18.74 -7.60 7.54
C VAL A 149 17.34 -8.05 7.11
N GLU A 150 16.69 -8.90 7.89
CA GLU A 150 15.33 -9.39 7.65
C GLU A 150 14.31 -8.25 7.78
N TRP A 151 14.48 -7.37 8.76
CA TRP A 151 13.70 -6.13 8.87
C TRP A 151 13.86 -5.21 7.66
N ALA A 152 15.09 -5.07 7.14
CA ALA A 152 15.34 -4.30 5.92
C ALA A 152 14.67 -4.94 4.70
N ALA A 153 14.71 -6.28 4.58
CA ALA A 153 14.02 -7.02 3.53
C ALA A 153 12.49 -6.88 3.64
N ALA A 154 11.93 -6.99 4.85
CA ALA A 154 10.49 -6.79 5.11
C ALA A 154 10.05 -5.36 4.75
N ALA A 155 10.84 -4.34 5.12
CA ALA A 155 10.56 -2.96 4.73
C ALA A 155 10.63 -2.76 3.21
N GLY A 156 11.59 -3.38 2.53
CA GLY A 156 11.70 -3.38 1.06
C GLY A 156 10.50 -4.05 0.39
N LEU A 157 10.04 -5.18 0.93
CA LEU A 157 8.87 -5.91 0.44
C LEU A 157 7.58 -5.08 0.62
N LEU A 158 7.38 -4.46 1.79
CA LEU A 158 6.26 -3.56 2.05
C LEU A 158 6.29 -2.33 1.12
N ALA A 159 7.48 -1.77 0.88
CA ALA A 159 7.63 -0.66 -0.06
C ALA A 159 7.30 -1.07 -1.50
N LEU A 160 7.70 -2.27 -1.93
CA LEU A 160 7.36 -2.81 -3.24
C LEU A 160 5.85 -2.99 -3.41
N MET A 161 5.17 -3.59 -2.43
CA MET A 161 3.71 -3.77 -2.46
C MET A 161 2.99 -2.42 -2.44
N CYS A 162 3.44 -1.49 -1.59
CA CYS A 162 2.90 -0.14 -1.53
C CYS A 162 3.02 0.58 -2.88
N LEU A 163 4.19 0.49 -3.53
CA LEU A 163 4.42 1.06 -4.85
C LEU A 163 3.51 0.42 -5.90
N ALA A 164 3.40 -0.91 -5.89
CA ALA A 164 2.57 -1.68 -6.82
C ALA A 164 1.10 -1.27 -6.71
N LEU A 165 0.54 -1.29 -5.50
CA LEU A 165 -0.84 -0.91 -5.25
C LEU A 165 -1.10 0.58 -5.50
N THR A 166 -0.13 1.45 -5.23
CA THR A 166 -0.27 2.89 -5.53
C THR A 166 -0.37 3.14 -7.03
N TRP A 167 0.46 2.51 -7.88
CA TRP A 167 0.34 2.65 -9.33
C TRP A 167 -0.96 2.06 -9.87
N LEU A 168 -1.41 0.95 -9.32
CA LEU A 168 -2.73 0.39 -9.64
C LEU A 168 -3.84 1.38 -9.27
N ALA A 169 -3.81 1.96 -8.07
CA ALA A 169 -4.77 2.96 -7.60
C ALA A 169 -4.80 4.21 -8.50
N VAL A 170 -3.62 4.68 -8.92
CA VAL A 170 -3.49 5.81 -9.86
C VAL A 170 -4.12 5.48 -11.21
N ALA A 171 -3.91 4.26 -11.74
CA ALA A 171 -4.54 3.83 -12.99
C ALA A 171 -6.07 3.74 -12.86
N LEU A 172 -6.57 3.13 -11.77
CA LEU A 172 -8.00 3.00 -11.50
C LEU A 172 -8.68 4.37 -11.35
N GLY A 173 -8.04 5.31 -10.64
CA GLY A 173 -8.58 6.67 -10.45
C GLY A 173 -8.69 7.48 -11.74
N GLN A 174 -7.88 7.19 -12.76
CA GLN A 174 -7.96 7.81 -14.08
C GLN A 174 -9.11 7.25 -14.95
N LEU A 175 -9.61 6.04 -14.64
CA LEU A 175 -10.69 5.41 -15.41
C LEU A 175 -12.06 5.94 -15.04
N VAL A 176 -12.23 6.35 -13.79
CA VAL A 176 -13.54 6.69 -13.23
C VAL A 176 -13.74 8.20 -13.23
N LYS A 177 -14.98 8.62 -13.47
CA LYS A 177 -15.35 10.05 -13.56
C LYS A 177 -16.06 10.58 -12.32
N ALA A 178 -16.39 9.71 -11.36
CA ALA A 178 -17.08 10.09 -10.13
C ALA A 178 -16.34 9.50 -8.90
N PRO A 179 -16.15 10.28 -7.83
CA PRO A 179 -15.48 9.83 -6.61
C PRO A 179 -16.13 8.60 -5.95
N GLU A 180 -17.45 8.50 -6.05
CA GLU A 180 -18.23 7.36 -5.52
C GLU A 180 -17.90 6.07 -6.28
N ALA A 181 -17.83 6.15 -7.61
CA ALA A 181 -17.42 5.03 -8.44
C ALA A 181 -15.95 4.66 -8.20
N ALA A 182 -15.08 5.64 -7.96
CA ALA A 182 -13.68 5.42 -7.60
C ALA A 182 -13.56 4.65 -6.27
N SER A 183 -14.38 4.99 -5.29
CA SER A 183 -14.45 4.27 -4.02
C SER A 183 -14.88 2.82 -4.21
N SER A 184 -15.94 2.59 -4.98
CA SER A 184 -16.46 1.23 -5.24
C SER A 184 -15.45 0.33 -5.94
N VAL A 185 -14.70 0.86 -6.92
CA VAL A 185 -13.65 0.10 -7.63
C VAL A 185 -12.43 -0.17 -6.76
N ALA A 186 -12.10 0.72 -5.81
CA ALA A 186 -10.96 0.58 -4.91
C ALA A 186 -11.22 -0.40 -3.75
N LEU A 187 -12.47 -0.55 -3.30
CA LEU A 187 -12.85 -1.38 -2.14
C LEU A 187 -12.33 -2.83 -2.20
N PRO A 188 -12.45 -3.57 -3.33
CA PRO A 188 -11.95 -4.94 -3.40
C PRO A 188 -10.45 -5.04 -3.10
N PHE A 189 -9.65 -4.11 -3.58
CA PHE A 189 -8.20 -4.10 -3.36
C PHE A 189 -7.83 -3.65 -1.95
N SER A 190 -8.62 -2.78 -1.34
CA SER A 190 -8.35 -2.27 0.01
C SER A 190 -8.79 -3.24 1.11
N PHE A 191 -9.86 -4.01 0.90
CA PHE A 191 -10.47 -4.83 1.93
C PHE A 191 -10.71 -6.27 1.52
N LEU A 192 -11.36 -6.52 0.36
CA LEU A 192 -11.79 -7.87 0.01
C LEU A 192 -10.60 -8.82 -0.20
N LEU A 193 -9.59 -8.41 -0.97
CA LEU A 193 -8.43 -9.26 -1.21
C LEU A 193 -7.61 -9.56 0.06
N PRO A 194 -7.32 -8.59 0.96
CA PRO A 194 -6.73 -8.89 2.25
C PRO A 194 -7.52 -9.91 3.08
N PHE A 195 -8.87 -9.80 3.12
CA PHE A 195 -9.70 -10.73 3.87
C PHE A 195 -9.76 -12.13 3.26
N LEU A 196 -9.64 -12.25 1.94
CA LEU A 196 -9.59 -13.53 1.24
C LEU A 196 -8.17 -14.13 1.17
N SER A 197 -7.21 -13.57 1.91
CA SER A 197 -5.82 -14.02 1.99
C SER A 197 -5.55 -14.81 3.28
N SER A 198 -4.31 -15.23 3.48
CA SER A 198 -3.84 -15.84 4.74
C SER A 198 -3.61 -14.82 5.87
N ALA A 199 -4.16 -13.59 5.77
CA ALA A 199 -3.95 -12.55 6.77
C ALA A 199 -4.50 -12.90 8.14
N PHE A 200 -5.69 -13.49 8.20
CA PHE A 200 -6.45 -13.72 9.42
C PHE A 200 -6.64 -15.20 9.77
N VAL A 201 -6.61 -16.08 8.77
CA VAL A 201 -6.89 -17.51 8.92
C VAL A 201 -5.86 -18.30 8.11
N PRO A 202 -5.28 -19.37 8.69
CA PRO A 202 -4.37 -20.26 7.98
C PRO A 202 -5.01 -20.89 6.73
N LEU A 203 -4.21 -21.02 5.65
CA LEU A 203 -4.67 -21.59 4.38
C LEU A 203 -5.27 -23.01 4.54
N ASP A 204 -4.74 -23.80 5.47
CA ASP A 204 -5.18 -25.16 5.71
C ASP A 204 -6.58 -25.26 6.32
N SER A 205 -7.05 -24.19 6.96
CA SER A 205 -8.40 -24.08 7.54
C SER A 205 -9.46 -23.64 6.52
N MET A 206 -9.04 -23.27 5.29
CA MET A 206 -9.94 -22.78 4.26
C MET A 206 -10.57 -23.92 3.43
N PRO A 207 -11.83 -23.76 2.94
CA PRO A 207 -12.39 -24.65 1.93
C PRO A 207 -11.50 -24.71 0.68
N THR A 208 -11.45 -25.86 0.00
CA THR A 208 -10.51 -26.14 -1.10
C THR A 208 -10.53 -25.08 -2.21
N TRP A 209 -11.71 -24.61 -2.61
CA TRP A 209 -11.85 -23.59 -3.65
C TRP A 209 -11.27 -22.23 -3.23
N LEU A 210 -11.48 -21.84 -1.95
CA LEU A 210 -10.98 -20.58 -1.40
C LEU A 210 -9.47 -20.66 -1.19
N ARG A 211 -8.97 -21.81 -0.71
CA ARG A 211 -7.55 -22.08 -0.55
C ARG A 211 -6.79 -21.91 -1.87
N HIS A 212 -7.27 -22.50 -2.98
CA HIS A 212 -6.64 -22.34 -4.28
C HIS A 212 -6.59 -20.87 -4.72
N PHE A 213 -7.68 -20.12 -4.54
CA PHE A 213 -7.67 -18.71 -4.84
C PHE A 213 -6.67 -17.95 -3.95
N ALA A 214 -6.69 -18.20 -2.64
CA ALA A 214 -5.83 -17.56 -1.66
C ALA A 214 -4.34 -17.82 -1.93
N GLU A 215 -3.95 -19.04 -2.29
CA GLU A 215 -2.56 -19.43 -2.56
C GLU A 215 -1.94 -18.65 -3.73
N TRP A 216 -2.72 -18.32 -4.75
CA TRP A 216 -2.22 -17.65 -5.96
C TRP A 216 -2.35 -16.13 -5.94
N GLN A 217 -3.16 -15.58 -5.04
CA GLN A 217 -3.32 -14.13 -4.98
C GLN A 217 -2.09 -13.41 -4.40
N PRO A 218 -1.83 -12.16 -4.83
CA PRO A 218 -0.64 -11.42 -4.42
C PRO A 218 -0.57 -11.20 -2.90
N TYR A 219 -1.69 -10.88 -2.23
CA TYR A 219 -1.67 -10.59 -0.78
C TYR A 219 -1.12 -11.76 0.05
N THR A 220 -1.54 -12.99 -0.23
CA THR A 220 -1.02 -14.17 0.48
C THR A 220 0.48 -14.33 0.28
N ALA A 221 0.96 -14.18 -0.96
CA ALA A 221 2.39 -14.28 -1.24
C ALA A 221 3.21 -13.27 -0.42
N PHE A 222 2.74 -12.02 -0.34
CA PHE A 222 3.39 -11.00 0.48
C PHE A 222 3.31 -11.27 1.98
N ILE A 223 2.15 -11.74 2.47
CA ILE A 223 1.94 -12.03 3.90
C ILE A 223 2.83 -13.18 4.35
N GLU A 224 2.86 -14.29 3.61
CA GLU A 224 3.69 -15.44 3.95
C GLU A 224 5.19 -15.10 3.90
N THR A 225 5.60 -14.29 2.92
CA THR A 225 6.98 -13.82 2.85
C THR A 225 7.33 -12.90 4.03
N LEU A 226 6.42 -11.97 4.40
CA LEU A 226 6.62 -11.12 5.57
C LEU A 226 6.65 -11.92 6.86
N ARG A 227 5.80 -12.95 6.97
CA ARG A 227 5.77 -13.83 8.12
C ARG A 227 7.09 -14.56 8.26
N GLY A 228 7.61 -15.16 7.18
CA GLY A 228 8.92 -15.80 7.17
C GLY A 228 10.05 -14.83 7.58
N LEU A 229 10.06 -13.59 7.06
CA LEU A 229 11.06 -12.59 7.40
C LEU A 229 10.99 -12.11 8.85
N LEU A 230 9.79 -11.96 9.41
CA LEU A 230 9.61 -11.37 10.74
C LEU A 230 9.66 -12.39 11.88
N LEU A 231 9.30 -13.65 11.61
CA LEU A 231 9.21 -14.71 12.61
C LEU A 231 10.29 -15.79 12.45
N GLY A 232 11.01 -15.79 11.31
CA GLY A 232 12.03 -16.80 11.02
C GLY A 232 11.48 -18.09 10.42
N ASP A 233 10.25 -18.08 9.90
CA ASP A 233 9.65 -19.21 9.21
C ASP A 233 10.24 -19.38 7.80
N GLU A 234 10.09 -20.58 7.22
CA GLU A 234 10.54 -20.84 5.86
C GLU A 234 9.70 -20.05 4.83
N ILE A 235 10.35 -19.14 4.08
CA ILE A 235 9.70 -18.32 3.05
C ILE A 235 9.27 -19.16 1.84
N GLY A 236 9.99 -20.25 1.53
CA GLY A 236 9.67 -21.20 0.48
C GLY A 236 9.36 -20.55 -0.88
N LYS A 237 8.27 -21.00 -1.53
CA LYS A 237 7.82 -20.52 -2.84
C LYS A 237 7.25 -19.09 -2.84
N PHE A 238 6.86 -18.58 -1.68
CA PHE A 238 6.15 -17.31 -1.57
C PHE A 238 7.06 -16.09 -1.80
N GLY A 239 8.34 -16.18 -1.45
CA GLY A 239 9.31 -15.09 -1.66
C GLY A 239 9.43 -14.64 -3.12
N PRO A 240 9.85 -15.53 -4.04
CA PRO A 240 9.89 -15.20 -5.47
C PRO A 240 8.52 -14.81 -6.04
N LEU A 241 7.44 -15.43 -5.57
CA LEU A 241 6.08 -15.11 -5.99
C LEU A 241 5.66 -13.69 -5.58
N ALA A 242 5.95 -13.27 -4.35
CA ALA A 242 5.67 -11.93 -3.85
C ALA A 242 6.43 -10.85 -4.65
N VAL A 243 7.73 -11.05 -4.87
CA VAL A 243 8.52 -10.13 -5.69
C VAL A 243 7.99 -10.09 -7.14
N GLY A 244 7.69 -11.25 -7.72
CA GLY A 244 7.12 -11.36 -9.06
C GLY A 244 5.80 -10.60 -9.20
N TRP A 245 4.85 -10.81 -8.28
CA TRP A 245 3.59 -10.08 -8.24
C TRP A 245 3.79 -8.59 -8.04
N GLY A 246 4.66 -8.19 -7.09
CA GLY A 246 4.94 -6.78 -6.81
C GLY A 246 5.47 -6.05 -8.03
N VAL A 247 6.47 -6.62 -8.71
CA VAL A 247 7.04 -6.04 -9.94
C VAL A 247 6.00 -6.03 -11.07
N ALA A 248 5.27 -7.12 -11.28
CA ALA A 248 4.25 -7.20 -12.32
C ALA A 248 3.15 -6.15 -12.14
N ILE A 249 2.56 -6.05 -10.94
CA ILE A 249 1.51 -5.08 -10.63
C ILE A 249 2.03 -3.64 -10.75
N ALA A 250 3.26 -3.38 -10.27
CA ALA A 250 3.88 -2.05 -10.38
C ALA A 250 4.08 -1.64 -11.85
N LEU A 251 4.63 -2.53 -12.67
CA LEU A 251 4.86 -2.27 -14.09
C LEU A 251 3.55 -2.11 -14.86
N VAL A 252 2.60 -3.02 -14.67
CA VAL A 252 1.28 -2.95 -15.32
C VAL A 252 0.57 -1.67 -14.91
N GLY A 253 0.51 -1.36 -13.61
CA GLY A 253 -0.12 -0.14 -13.10
C GLY A 253 0.53 1.14 -13.65
N PHE A 254 1.86 1.19 -13.68
CA PHE A 254 2.61 2.31 -14.24
C PHE A 254 2.35 2.51 -15.74
N LEU A 255 2.48 1.43 -16.53
CA LEU A 255 2.28 1.49 -17.98
C LEU A 255 0.84 1.84 -18.33
N TRP A 256 -0.11 1.26 -17.61
CA TRP A 256 -1.54 1.54 -17.78
C TRP A 256 -1.88 3.00 -17.44
N SER A 257 -1.43 3.49 -16.29
CA SER A 257 -1.59 4.89 -15.89
C SER A 257 -1.00 5.85 -16.93
N ARG A 258 0.20 5.56 -17.45
CA ARG A 258 0.84 6.35 -18.50
C ARG A 258 0.05 6.32 -19.80
N SER A 259 -0.47 5.16 -20.21
CA SER A 259 -1.29 5.02 -21.41
C SER A 259 -2.59 5.82 -21.32
N LEU A 260 -3.28 5.74 -20.18
CA LEU A 260 -4.52 6.49 -19.93
C LEU A 260 -4.26 8.01 -19.96
N PHE A 261 -3.18 8.45 -19.34
CA PHE A 261 -2.79 9.86 -19.33
C PHE A 261 -2.53 10.39 -20.75
N ASN A 262 -1.83 9.61 -21.59
CA ASN A 262 -1.53 10.00 -22.97
C ASN A 262 -2.79 10.02 -23.85
N ARG A 263 -3.71 9.06 -23.69
CA ARG A 263 -5.00 9.03 -24.43
C ARG A 263 -5.91 10.19 -24.07
N GLY A 264 -5.90 10.66 -22.84
CA GLY A 264 -6.63 11.86 -22.44
C GLY A 264 -6.02 13.16 -22.97
N ALA A 265 -4.83 13.11 -23.59
CA ALA A 265 -4.20 14.28 -24.24
C ALA A 265 -4.67 14.50 -25.68
N THR A 266 -5.30 13.50 -26.30
CA THR A 266 -5.74 13.52 -27.69
C THR A 266 -7.25 13.79 -27.85
N ARG A 267 -7.96 13.99 -26.76
CA ARG A 267 -9.36 14.45 -26.73
C ARG A 267 -9.44 15.85 -26.11
#